data_bec625b19fab210ec3531cb8dd166c60
#
_entry.id   bec625b19fab210ec3531cb8dd166c60
#
_cell.length_a   1.000
_cell.length_b   1.000
_cell.length_c   1.000
_cell.angle_alpha   90.00
_cell.angle_beta   90.00
_cell.angle_gamma   90.00
#
_symmetry.space_group_name_H-M   'P 1'
#
loop_
_entity.id
_entity.type
_entity.pdbx_description
1 polymer ?
#
loop_
_entity_poly.entity_id
_entity_poly.type
_entity_poly.pdbx_seq_one_letter_code
_entity_poly.pdbx_strand_id
1 'polypeptide(L)'
;MMKARIEVSPEMVALVGDGPAALDDWTDTAIGFSYVFSPATCSFHLDADTAGDLAAADIMFIVQRDACTRIFGMLPDAAATWHMPSQMRGIALAVRDCRLTGLAATTLRVAKSIELLCATFEQLGDGSLIPADGTGALTASEAGRIAAARDLIDKRWNEKLTLETISRACGINRAQLTRGFRSMFAMSVADAIADRRLGGARQLLLATDLPVSAIGYKCGYLNNASFTRAFSRRFGQAPTQLRNARLAA
;
A
#
# COMPACT_ATOMS: atom_id res chain seq x y z
N MET A 1 -21.91 3.30 16.33
CA MET A 1 -22.01 4.37 15.30
C MET A 1 -21.94 3.66 13.96
N MET A 2 -22.73 4.02 12.95
CA MET A 2 -22.63 3.40 11.62
C MET A 2 -21.42 3.96 10.86
N LYS A 3 -20.90 3.20 9.89
CA LYS A 3 -19.86 3.72 8.96
C LYS A 3 -20.35 4.98 8.25
N ALA A 4 -19.45 5.94 8.05
CA ALA A 4 -19.75 7.14 7.26
C ALA A 4 -19.85 6.77 5.78
N ARG A 5 -20.98 7.09 5.16
CA ARG A 5 -21.24 6.86 3.73
C ARG A 5 -20.73 8.06 2.91
N ILE A 6 -20.00 7.77 1.85
CA ILE A 6 -19.39 8.74 0.95
C ILE A 6 -19.77 8.35 -0.49
N GLU A 7 -20.47 9.23 -1.17
CA GLU A 7 -20.73 9.11 -2.61
C GLU A 7 -19.44 9.40 -3.37
N VAL A 8 -18.87 8.39 -4.00
CA VAL A 8 -17.65 8.55 -4.80
C VAL A 8 -17.99 8.85 -6.24
N SER A 9 -18.97 8.12 -6.79
CA SER A 9 -19.57 8.33 -8.11
C SER A 9 -20.97 7.71 -8.14
N PRO A 10 -21.75 7.88 -9.22
CA PRO A 10 -23.03 7.19 -9.36
C PRO A 10 -22.95 5.66 -9.34
N GLU A 11 -21.74 5.11 -9.55
CA GLU A 11 -21.47 3.67 -9.64
C GLU A 11 -20.62 3.16 -8.47
N MET A 12 -20.27 4.02 -7.49
CA MET A 12 -19.38 3.68 -6.37
C MET A 12 -19.73 4.44 -5.11
N VAL A 13 -19.89 3.69 -4.01
CA VAL A 13 -20.04 4.20 -2.65
C VAL A 13 -18.88 3.69 -1.79
N ALA A 14 -18.36 4.55 -0.92
CA ALA A 14 -17.41 4.18 0.11
C ALA A 14 -18.05 4.28 1.49
N LEU A 15 -17.89 3.25 2.30
CA LEU A 15 -18.29 3.18 3.70
C LEU A 15 -17.01 3.18 4.56
N VAL A 16 -16.86 4.15 5.47
CA VAL A 16 -15.61 4.40 6.19
C VAL A 16 -15.84 4.50 7.69
N GLY A 17 -14.98 3.85 8.47
CA GLY A 17 -14.97 3.90 9.94
C GLY A 17 -15.49 2.64 10.60
N ASP A 18 -15.53 2.68 11.94
CA ASP A 18 -15.96 1.56 12.76
C ASP A 18 -17.49 1.44 12.82
N GLY A 19 -17.98 0.22 12.93
CA GLY A 19 -19.39 -0.09 13.11
C GLY A 19 -20.06 -0.77 11.91
N PRO A 20 -21.37 -1.06 11.98
CA PRO A 20 -22.07 -1.76 10.92
C PRO A 20 -22.15 -0.94 9.65
N ALA A 21 -22.06 -1.61 8.52
CA ALA A 21 -22.32 -1.06 7.21
C ALA A 21 -23.82 -1.13 6.88
N ALA A 22 -24.39 -0.03 6.37
CA ALA A 22 -25.66 -0.12 5.66
C ALA A 22 -25.38 -0.66 4.26
N LEU A 23 -26.00 -1.80 3.92
CA LEU A 23 -25.79 -2.46 2.62
C LEU A 23 -26.94 -2.16 1.64
N ASP A 24 -27.68 -1.09 1.87
CA ASP A 24 -28.83 -0.69 1.04
C ASP A 24 -28.40 -0.39 -0.42
N ASP A 25 -27.13 -0.07 -0.60
CA ASP A 25 -26.52 0.17 -1.93
C ASP A 25 -26.03 -1.12 -2.62
N TRP A 26 -26.09 -2.27 -1.93
CA TRP A 26 -25.67 -3.53 -2.51
C TRP A 26 -26.81 -4.13 -3.32
N THR A 27 -26.65 -4.10 -4.61
CA THR A 27 -27.60 -4.69 -5.58
C THR A 27 -27.02 -5.99 -6.14
N ASP A 28 -27.81 -6.79 -6.83
CA ASP A 28 -27.35 -8.03 -7.50
C ASP A 28 -26.24 -7.79 -8.53
N THR A 29 -26.08 -6.54 -8.99
CA THR A 29 -25.04 -6.12 -9.94
C THR A 29 -23.83 -5.48 -9.28
N ALA A 30 -23.83 -5.31 -7.97
CA ALA A 30 -22.73 -4.71 -7.22
C ALA A 30 -21.73 -5.77 -6.74
N ILE A 31 -20.52 -5.32 -6.54
CA ILE A 31 -19.40 -6.05 -5.94
C ILE A 31 -18.77 -5.21 -4.84
N GLY A 32 -18.05 -5.87 -3.93
CA GLY A 32 -17.42 -5.20 -2.81
C GLY A 32 -15.92 -5.35 -2.75
N PHE A 33 -15.26 -4.32 -2.25
CA PHE A 33 -13.88 -4.37 -1.80
C PHE A 33 -13.82 -3.90 -0.36
N SER A 34 -13.26 -4.71 0.53
CA SER A 34 -13.07 -4.34 1.93
C SER A 34 -11.59 -4.24 2.30
N TYR A 35 -11.28 -3.30 3.20
CA TYR A 35 -9.92 -3.05 3.68
C TYR A 35 -9.93 -3.05 5.20
N VAL A 36 -9.07 -3.90 5.78
CA VAL A 36 -8.88 -4.07 7.23
C VAL A 36 -7.44 -3.73 7.58
N PHE A 37 -7.23 -2.99 8.67
CA PHE A 37 -5.88 -2.58 9.07
C PHE A 37 -5.22 -3.53 10.07
N SER A 38 -5.99 -4.39 10.72
CA SER A 38 -5.46 -5.35 11.69
C SER A 38 -6.27 -6.67 11.70
N PRO A 39 -5.79 -7.73 11.03
CA PRO A 39 -4.62 -7.77 10.15
C PRO A 39 -4.78 -6.92 8.90
N ALA A 40 -3.64 -6.45 8.32
CA ALA A 40 -3.69 -5.61 7.13
C ALA A 40 -4.05 -6.45 5.89
N THR A 41 -5.34 -6.47 5.54
CA THR A 41 -5.89 -7.24 4.42
C THR A 41 -6.81 -6.40 3.55
N CYS A 42 -6.91 -6.79 2.28
CA CYS A 42 -7.95 -6.34 1.37
C CYS A 42 -8.68 -7.56 0.80
N SER A 43 -9.99 -7.47 0.66
CA SER A 43 -10.82 -8.58 0.20
C SER A 43 -11.75 -8.13 -0.91
N PHE A 44 -12.02 -9.04 -1.84
CA PHE A 44 -13.02 -8.91 -2.89
C PHE A 44 -14.23 -9.79 -2.57
N HIS A 45 -15.42 -9.24 -2.75
CA HIS A 45 -16.71 -9.86 -2.45
C HIS A 45 -17.60 -9.80 -3.68
N LEU A 46 -18.17 -10.94 -4.05
CA LEU A 46 -19.07 -11.06 -5.21
C LEU A 46 -20.51 -10.68 -4.90
N ASP A 47 -20.91 -10.84 -3.65
CA ASP A 47 -22.27 -10.60 -3.15
C ASP A 47 -22.24 -10.16 -1.68
N ALA A 48 -23.41 -9.74 -1.16
CA ALA A 48 -23.56 -9.29 0.21
C ALA A 48 -23.39 -10.45 1.23
N ASP A 49 -23.68 -11.68 0.86
CA ASP A 49 -23.59 -12.84 1.74
C ASP A 49 -22.13 -13.25 2.00
N THR A 50 -21.25 -13.07 1.02
CA THR A 50 -19.80 -13.25 1.19
C THR A 50 -19.15 -12.13 1.99
N ALA A 51 -19.88 -11.08 2.25
CA ALA A 51 -19.45 -9.90 3.00
C ALA A 51 -19.73 -10.02 4.52
N GLY A 52 -19.94 -11.22 5.06
CA GLY A 52 -20.29 -11.45 6.47
C GLY A 52 -19.36 -10.81 7.51
N ASP A 53 -18.13 -10.48 7.13
CA ASP A 53 -17.16 -9.73 7.96
C ASP A 53 -17.14 -8.22 7.70
N LEU A 54 -18.09 -7.66 6.95
CA LEU A 54 -18.12 -6.25 6.58
C LEU A 54 -18.23 -5.28 7.76
N ALA A 55 -18.80 -5.72 8.86
CA ALA A 55 -18.82 -4.93 10.10
C ALA A 55 -17.41 -4.67 10.63
N ALA A 56 -16.47 -5.60 10.41
CA ALA A 56 -15.09 -5.51 10.87
C ALA A 56 -14.17 -4.72 9.91
N ALA A 57 -14.60 -4.43 8.69
CA ALA A 57 -13.78 -3.67 7.74
C ALA A 57 -13.67 -2.19 8.15
N ASP A 58 -12.49 -1.62 8.08
CA ASP A 58 -12.27 -0.18 8.32
C ASP A 58 -12.79 0.69 7.15
N ILE A 59 -12.67 0.17 5.93
CA ILE A 59 -13.19 0.78 4.71
C ILE A 59 -13.83 -0.30 3.85
N MET A 60 -14.93 0.05 3.21
CA MET A 60 -15.59 -0.80 2.23
C MET A 60 -16.02 0.03 1.02
N PHE A 61 -15.78 -0.51 -0.16
CA PHE A 61 -16.33 0.02 -1.41
C PHE A 61 -17.40 -0.92 -1.94
N ILE A 62 -18.54 -0.35 -2.30
CA ILE A 62 -19.58 -1.00 -3.08
C ILE A 62 -19.53 -0.38 -4.46
N VAL A 63 -19.29 -1.18 -5.49
CA VAL A 63 -19.06 -0.71 -6.87
C VAL A 63 -19.91 -1.52 -7.84
N GLN A 64 -20.46 -0.88 -8.85
CA GLN A 64 -21.17 -1.59 -9.90
C GLN A 64 -20.21 -2.47 -10.71
N ARG A 65 -20.53 -3.75 -10.89
CA ARG A 65 -19.71 -4.75 -11.59
C ARG A 65 -19.31 -4.29 -12.98
N ASP A 66 -20.28 -3.75 -13.74
CA ASP A 66 -20.05 -3.30 -15.11
C ASP A 66 -19.11 -2.09 -15.17
N ALA A 67 -19.15 -1.21 -14.17
CA ALA A 67 -18.20 -0.11 -14.05
C ALA A 67 -16.76 -0.60 -13.87
N CYS A 68 -16.55 -1.58 -13.00
CA CYS A 68 -15.23 -2.18 -12.82
C CYS A 68 -14.73 -2.85 -14.11
N THR A 69 -15.54 -3.64 -14.76
CA THR A 69 -15.17 -4.30 -16.03
C THR A 69 -14.86 -3.29 -17.12
N ARG A 70 -15.64 -2.23 -17.23
CA ARG A 70 -15.44 -1.16 -18.23
C ARG A 70 -14.16 -0.37 -17.97
N ILE A 71 -13.84 -0.06 -16.72
CA ILE A 71 -12.72 0.80 -16.34
C ILE A 71 -11.40 0.02 -16.29
N PHE A 72 -11.41 -1.17 -15.70
CA PHE A 72 -10.18 -1.93 -15.40
C PHE A 72 -9.99 -3.15 -16.32
N GLY A 73 -11.00 -3.52 -17.11
CA GLY A 73 -10.94 -4.64 -18.06
C GLY A 73 -10.89 -6.03 -17.41
N MET A 74 -10.98 -6.11 -16.07
CA MET A 74 -10.86 -7.36 -15.33
C MET A 74 -11.66 -7.32 -14.02
N LEU A 75 -12.01 -8.52 -13.53
CA LEU A 75 -12.52 -8.76 -12.18
C LEU A 75 -11.94 -10.09 -11.68
N PRO A 76 -11.75 -10.28 -10.38
CA PRO A 76 -11.49 -11.60 -9.82
C PRO A 76 -12.67 -12.56 -10.08
N ASP A 77 -12.38 -13.82 -10.39
CA ASP A 77 -13.38 -14.84 -10.69
C ASP A 77 -14.12 -15.34 -9.44
N ALA A 78 -13.50 -15.19 -8.26
CA ALA A 78 -14.03 -15.65 -6.98
C ALA A 78 -13.71 -14.63 -5.87
N ALA A 79 -14.50 -14.70 -4.79
CA ALA A 79 -14.19 -13.98 -3.56
C ALA A 79 -12.81 -14.39 -3.05
N ALA A 80 -11.99 -13.42 -2.69
CA ALA A 80 -10.63 -13.66 -2.25
C ALA A 80 -10.15 -12.58 -1.28
N THR A 81 -9.18 -12.94 -0.44
CA THR A 81 -8.55 -12.04 0.53
C THR A 81 -7.05 -12.07 0.36
N TRP A 82 -6.44 -10.89 0.35
CA TRP A 82 -4.99 -10.71 0.19
C TRP A 82 -4.41 -9.87 1.33
N HIS A 83 -3.12 -10.03 1.56
CA HIS A 83 -2.36 -9.09 2.39
C HIS A 83 -2.29 -7.73 1.72
N MET A 84 -2.69 -6.67 2.44
CA MET A 84 -2.69 -5.30 1.93
C MET A 84 -1.25 -4.75 1.85
N PRO A 85 -0.73 -4.43 0.65
CA PRO A 85 0.58 -3.81 0.50
C PRO A 85 0.66 -2.44 1.18
N SER A 86 1.89 -2.06 1.59
CA SER A 86 2.13 -0.79 2.31
C SER A 86 1.67 0.45 1.54
N GLN A 87 1.77 0.43 0.22
CA GLN A 87 1.31 1.54 -0.63
C GLN A 87 -0.21 1.70 -0.52
N MET A 88 -0.97 0.62 -0.72
CA MET A 88 -2.43 0.63 -0.56
C MET A 88 -2.85 1.00 0.86
N ARG A 89 -2.14 0.47 1.87
CA ARG A 89 -2.39 0.82 3.27
C ARG A 89 -2.21 2.30 3.55
N GLY A 90 -1.20 2.96 2.96
CA GLY A 90 -1.00 4.41 3.08
C GLY A 90 -2.16 5.22 2.52
N ILE A 91 -2.69 4.81 1.35
CA ILE A 91 -3.86 5.45 0.73
C ILE A 91 -5.11 5.21 1.59
N ALA A 92 -5.33 3.97 2.02
CA ALA A 92 -6.47 3.60 2.86
C ALA A 92 -6.48 4.36 4.20
N LEU A 93 -5.33 4.52 4.86
CA LEU A 93 -5.21 5.36 6.06
C LEU A 93 -5.57 6.82 5.80
N ALA A 94 -5.24 7.36 4.63
CA ALA A 94 -5.61 8.73 4.27
C ALA A 94 -7.14 8.89 4.08
N VAL A 95 -7.84 7.83 3.65
CA VAL A 95 -9.31 7.81 3.60
C VAL A 95 -9.89 7.80 5.01
N ARG A 96 -9.43 6.87 5.88
CA ARG A 96 -9.97 6.67 7.23
C ARG A 96 -9.65 7.87 8.13
N ASP A 97 -8.38 8.26 8.22
CA ASP A 97 -7.85 9.19 9.20
C ASP A 97 -7.81 10.64 8.68
N CYS A 98 -8.68 10.99 7.73
CA CYS A 98 -8.79 12.34 7.18
C CYS A 98 -9.06 13.35 8.30
N ARG A 99 -8.16 14.32 8.47
CA ARG A 99 -8.26 15.40 9.47
C ARG A 99 -9.00 16.64 8.98
N LEU A 100 -9.32 16.71 7.71
CA LEU A 100 -10.11 17.79 7.14
C LEU A 100 -11.58 17.65 7.59
N THR A 101 -12.34 18.74 7.49
CA THR A 101 -13.76 18.78 7.83
C THR A 101 -14.59 19.31 6.66
N GLY A 102 -15.90 19.06 6.70
CA GLY A 102 -16.84 19.55 5.71
C GLY A 102 -16.52 19.05 4.28
N LEU A 103 -16.74 19.89 3.29
CA LEU A 103 -16.58 19.56 1.88
C LEU A 103 -15.15 19.14 1.52
N ALA A 104 -14.14 19.74 2.14
CA ALA A 104 -12.74 19.39 1.91
C ALA A 104 -12.43 17.94 2.34
N ALA A 105 -13.02 17.47 3.44
CA ALA A 105 -12.90 16.08 3.88
C ALA A 105 -13.54 15.13 2.87
N THR A 106 -14.73 15.44 2.40
CA THR A 106 -15.44 14.64 1.39
C THR A 106 -14.65 14.56 0.10
N THR A 107 -14.16 15.70 -0.40
CA THR A 107 -13.35 15.76 -1.64
C THR A 107 -12.09 14.92 -1.53
N LEU A 108 -11.34 15.02 -0.41
CA LEU A 108 -10.14 14.20 -0.19
C LEU A 108 -10.49 12.71 -0.14
N ARG A 109 -11.52 12.34 0.60
CA ARG A 109 -11.95 10.94 0.70
C ARG A 109 -12.40 10.36 -0.63
N VAL A 110 -13.14 11.11 -1.43
CA VAL A 110 -13.53 10.71 -2.81
C VAL A 110 -12.27 10.45 -3.65
N ALA A 111 -11.35 11.41 -3.72
CA ALA A 111 -10.12 11.26 -4.49
C ALA A 111 -9.29 10.06 -4.04
N LYS A 112 -9.12 9.88 -2.73
CA LYS A 112 -8.35 8.76 -2.16
C LYS A 112 -9.05 7.40 -2.30
N SER A 113 -10.37 7.36 -2.32
CA SER A 113 -11.14 6.14 -2.60
C SER A 113 -10.93 5.66 -4.03
N ILE A 114 -10.96 6.57 -5.00
CA ILE A 114 -10.64 6.26 -6.41
C ILE A 114 -9.19 5.77 -6.53
N GLU A 115 -8.23 6.49 -5.92
CA GLU A 115 -6.81 6.10 -5.93
C GLU A 115 -6.60 4.71 -5.32
N LEU A 116 -7.29 4.38 -4.22
CA LEU A 116 -7.20 3.08 -3.58
C LEU A 116 -7.76 1.96 -4.46
N LEU A 117 -8.89 2.19 -5.11
CA LEU A 117 -9.48 1.23 -6.03
C LEU A 117 -8.56 0.99 -7.24
N CYS A 118 -8.02 2.06 -7.85
CA CYS A 118 -7.05 1.96 -8.94
C CYS A 118 -5.80 1.16 -8.52
N ALA A 119 -5.22 1.46 -7.36
CA ALA A 119 -4.07 0.72 -6.83
C ALA A 119 -4.39 -0.77 -6.57
N THR A 120 -5.62 -1.08 -6.17
CA THR A 120 -6.08 -2.47 -5.99
C THR A 120 -6.10 -3.21 -7.32
N PHE A 121 -6.67 -2.61 -8.37
CA PHE A 121 -6.72 -3.23 -9.69
C PHE A 121 -5.37 -3.30 -10.39
N GLU A 122 -4.49 -2.32 -10.19
CA GLU A 122 -3.10 -2.39 -10.67
C GLU A 122 -2.39 -3.62 -10.10
N GLN A 123 -2.50 -3.85 -8.78
CA GLN A 123 -1.87 -4.99 -8.12
C GLN A 123 -2.55 -6.33 -8.39
N LEU A 124 -3.84 -6.34 -8.68
CA LEU A 124 -4.54 -7.53 -9.18
C LEU A 124 -4.05 -7.89 -10.57
N GLY A 125 -3.92 -6.90 -11.46
CA GLY A 125 -3.51 -7.09 -12.85
C GLY A 125 -2.07 -7.55 -13.02
N ASP A 126 -1.15 -7.11 -12.16
CA ASP A 126 0.26 -7.55 -12.18
C ASP A 126 0.52 -8.80 -11.33
N GLY A 127 -0.51 -9.34 -10.64
CA GLY A 127 -0.41 -10.53 -9.81
C GLY A 127 0.44 -10.35 -8.54
N SER A 128 0.63 -9.12 -8.07
CA SER A 128 1.48 -8.82 -6.91
C SER A 128 0.75 -8.94 -5.57
N LEU A 129 -0.59 -9.07 -5.56
CA LEU A 129 -1.35 -9.33 -4.35
C LEU A 129 -1.12 -10.74 -3.84
N ILE A 130 -0.80 -10.87 -2.56
CA ILE A 130 -0.48 -12.14 -1.91
C ILE A 130 -1.70 -12.64 -1.16
N PRO A 131 -2.21 -13.86 -1.49
CA PRO A 131 -3.34 -14.44 -0.80
C PRO A 131 -3.14 -14.52 0.72
N ALA A 132 -4.16 -14.16 1.49
CA ALA A 132 -4.15 -14.20 2.95
C ALA A 132 -4.72 -15.50 3.54
N ASP A 133 -5.21 -16.40 2.70
CA ASP A 133 -5.86 -17.67 3.05
C ASP A 133 -4.91 -18.80 3.46
N GLY A 134 -3.61 -18.53 3.49
CA GLY A 134 -2.59 -19.51 3.87
C GLY A 134 -2.32 -20.60 2.83
N THR A 135 -2.89 -20.50 1.63
CA THR A 135 -2.59 -21.44 0.52
C THR A 135 -1.19 -21.25 -0.05
N GLY A 136 -0.47 -20.20 0.39
CA GLY A 136 0.94 -19.96 0.09
C GLY A 136 1.88 -20.71 1.05
N ALA A 137 3.20 -20.65 0.77
CA ALA A 137 4.27 -21.28 1.56
C ALA A 137 4.44 -20.68 2.99
N LEU A 138 3.58 -19.72 3.39
CA LEU A 138 3.62 -19.02 4.68
C LEU A 138 2.28 -19.17 5.39
N THR A 139 2.33 -19.41 6.71
CA THR A 139 1.14 -19.33 7.55
C THR A 139 0.66 -17.88 7.69
N ALA A 140 -0.62 -17.65 8.00
CA ALA A 140 -1.17 -16.31 8.22
C ALA A 140 -0.36 -15.50 9.27
N SER A 141 0.12 -16.19 10.34
CA SER A 141 0.98 -15.57 11.36
C SER A 141 2.35 -15.16 10.81
N GLU A 142 2.97 -15.99 9.97
CA GLU A 142 4.25 -15.67 9.33
C GLU A 142 4.08 -14.52 8.34
N ALA A 143 3.06 -14.57 7.51
CA ALA A 143 2.74 -13.51 6.56
C ALA A 143 2.50 -12.17 7.27
N GLY A 144 1.76 -12.15 8.37
CA GLY A 144 1.56 -10.95 9.19
C GLY A 144 2.88 -10.38 9.74
N ARG A 145 3.81 -11.23 10.19
CA ARG A 145 5.14 -10.79 10.66
C ARG A 145 6.02 -10.29 9.53
N ILE A 146 5.94 -10.88 8.34
CA ILE A 146 6.66 -10.41 7.15
C ILE A 146 6.10 -9.07 6.68
N ALA A 147 4.77 -8.88 6.68
CA ALA A 147 4.14 -7.59 6.41
C ALA A 147 4.57 -6.52 7.42
N ALA A 148 4.64 -6.86 8.72
CA ALA A 148 5.17 -5.96 9.74
C ALA A 148 6.64 -5.57 9.49
N ALA A 149 7.46 -6.49 8.96
CA ALA A 149 8.83 -6.18 8.57
C ALA A 149 8.88 -5.18 7.41
N ARG A 150 7.98 -5.28 6.44
CA ARG A 150 7.85 -4.30 5.36
C ARG A 150 7.44 -2.94 5.90
N ASP A 151 6.43 -2.87 6.75
CA ASP A 151 5.98 -1.64 7.41
C ASP A 151 7.11 -0.97 8.21
N LEU A 152 7.92 -1.76 8.91
CA LEU A 152 9.06 -1.25 9.67
C LEU A 152 10.10 -0.61 8.73
N ILE A 153 10.40 -1.25 7.61
CA ILE A 153 11.29 -0.70 6.58
C ILE A 153 10.72 0.61 6.04
N ASP A 154 9.43 0.64 5.67
CA ASP A 154 8.79 1.81 5.10
C ASP A 154 8.73 3.02 6.05
N LYS A 155 8.67 2.77 7.37
CA LYS A 155 8.65 3.83 8.39
C LYS A 155 10.05 4.28 8.84
N ARG A 156 11.03 3.37 8.84
CA ARG A 156 12.35 3.59 9.45
C ARG A 156 13.51 3.42 8.47
N TRP A 157 13.27 3.56 7.17
CA TRP A 157 14.23 3.36 6.09
C TRP A 157 15.51 4.21 6.20
N ASN A 158 15.44 5.37 6.85
CA ASN A 158 16.55 6.28 7.09
C ASN A 158 17.44 5.87 8.29
N GLU A 159 17.01 4.87 9.06
CA GLU A 159 17.80 4.33 10.18
C GLU A 159 18.74 3.19 9.73
N LYS A 160 19.62 2.77 10.62
CA LYS A 160 20.50 1.60 10.40
C LYS A 160 19.69 0.31 10.56
N LEU A 161 18.98 -0.09 9.52
CA LEU A 161 18.24 -1.36 9.47
C LEU A 161 19.17 -2.50 9.04
N THR A 162 19.11 -3.62 9.76
CA THR A 162 19.77 -4.88 9.43
C THR A 162 18.76 -6.02 9.47
N LEU A 163 19.04 -7.13 8.79
CA LEU A 163 18.21 -8.35 8.90
C LEU A 163 17.99 -8.76 10.36
N GLU A 164 18.98 -8.61 11.20
CA GLU A 164 18.89 -8.97 12.62
C GLU A 164 17.94 -8.04 13.38
N THR A 165 18.07 -6.72 13.20
CA THR A 165 17.20 -5.76 13.90
C THR A 165 15.74 -5.89 13.45
N ILE A 166 15.51 -6.13 12.16
CA ILE A 166 14.16 -6.32 11.60
C ILE A 166 13.57 -7.65 12.10
N SER A 167 14.30 -8.75 11.99
CA SER A 167 13.81 -10.07 12.40
C SER A 167 13.46 -10.12 13.89
N ARG A 168 14.29 -9.51 14.73
CA ARG A 168 14.02 -9.38 16.18
C ARG A 168 12.78 -8.56 16.47
N ALA A 169 12.62 -7.41 15.79
CA ALA A 169 11.46 -6.54 15.96
C ALA A 169 10.14 -7.20 15.53
N CYS A 170 10.19 -8.11 14.54
CA CYS A 170 9.01 -8.82 14.03
C CYS A 170 8.81 -10.22 14.66
N GLY A 171 9.66 -10.63 15.59
CA GLY A 171 9.54 -11.93 16.28
C GLY A 171 9.70 -13.14 15.36
N ILE A 172 10.56 -13.06 14.33
CA ILE A 172 10.91 -14.13 13.40
C ILE A 172 12.40 -14.28 13.29
N ASN A 173 12.88 -15.44 12.84
CA ASN A 173 14.31 -15.62 12.59
C ASN A 173 14.71 -15.05 11.21
N ARG A 174 16.02 -14.82 11.01
CA ARG A 174 16.54 -14.23 9.75
C ARG A 174 16.24 -15.08 8.51
N ALA A 175 16.23 -16.42 8.65
CA ALA A 175 15.95 -17.31 7.52
C ALA A 175 14.46 -17.23 7.11
N GLN A 176 13.56 -17.21 8.09
CA GLN A 176 12.13 -16.99 7.84
C GLN A 176 11.88 -15.62 7.21
N LEU A 177 12.49 -14.54 7.76
CA LEU A 177 12.39 -13.20 7.18
C LEU A 177 12.86 -13.19 5.73
N THR A 178 14.04 -13.75 5.43
CA THR A 178 14.59 -13.71 4.07
C THR A 178 13.73 -14.47 3.07
N ARG A 179 13.31 -15.70 3.42
CA ARG A 179 12.46 -16.52 2.54
C ARG A 179 11.07 -15.91 2.37
N GLY A 180 10.42 -15.57 3.49
CA GLY A 180 9.08 -15.03 3.49
C GLY A 180 9.00 -13.67 2.79
N PHE A 181 9.98 -12.79 3.02
CA PHE A 181 10.02 -11.48 2.35
C PHE A 181 10.19 -11.62 0.84
N ARG A 182 11.04 -12.55 0.37
CA ARG A 182 11.20 -12.82 -1.06
C ARG A 182 9.93 -13.46 -1.67
N SER A 183 9.28 -14.36 -0.93
CA SER A 183 8.03 -14.98 -1.34
C SER A 183 6.91 -13.94 -1.46
N MET A 184 6.78 -13.03 -0.46
CA MET A 184 5.70 -12.05 -0.41
C MET A 184 5.90 -10.84 -1.33
N PHE A 185 7.15 -10.40 -1.55
CA PHE A 185 7.42 -9.13 -2.22
C PHE A 185 8.27 -9.25 -3.47
N ALA A 186 8.61 -10.47 -3.90
CA ALA A 186 9.48 -10.78 -5.05
C ALA A 186 10.85 -10.05 -5.01
N MET A 187 11.24 -9.52 -3.83
CA MET A 187 12.50 -8.79 -3.62
C MET A 187 13.16 -9.17 -2.30
N SER A 188 14.45 -8.87 -2.14
CA SER A 188 15.12 -9.04 -0.86
C SER A 188 14.81 -7.89 0.10
N VAL A 189 15.00 -8.15 1.41
CA VAL A 189 14.93 -7.09 2.45
C VAL A 189 15.91 -5.96 2.17
N ALA A 190 17.11 -6.28 1.67
CA ALA A 190 18.12 -5.28 1.33
C ALA A 190 17.68 -4.41 0.15
N ASP A 191 17.05 -5.00 -0.87
CA ASP A 191 16.52 -4.26 -2.02
C ASP A 191 15.37 -3.33 -1.60
N ALA A 192 14.48 -3.80 -0.72
CA ALA A 192 13.40 -2.99 -0.18
C ALA A 192 13.92 -1.77 0.60
N ILE A 193 14.93 -1.94 1.45
CA ILE A 193 15.58 -0.83 2.17
C ILE A 193 16.22 0.15 1.17
N ALA A 194 16.94 -0.37 0.19
CA ALA A 194 17.61 0.47 -0.82
C ALA A 194 16.60 1.26 -1.65
N ASP A 195 15.50 0.62 -2.07
CA ASP A 195 14.46 1.26 -2.87
C ASP A 195 13.78 2.41 -2.08
N ARG A 196 13.44 2.19 -0.81
CA ARG A 196 12.87 3.25 0.04
C ARG A 196 13.85 4.40 0.27
N ARG A 197 15.14 4.12 0.49
CA ARG A 197 16.20 5.13 0.64
C ARG A 197 16.35 5.97 -0.62
N LEU A 198 16.36 5.33 -1.78
CA LEU A 198 16.48 6.02 -3.07
C LEU A 198 15.23 6.83 -3.42
N GLY A 199 14.03 6.31 -3.09
CA GLY A 199 12.79 7.05 -3.22
C GLY A 199 12.76 8.32 -2.35
N GLY A 200 13.15 8.20 -1.08
CA GLY A 200 13.30 9.34 -0.17
C GLY A 200 14.36 10.34 -0.66
N ALA A 201 15.49 9.86 -1.17
CA ALA A 201 16.52 10.71 -1.76
C ALA A 201 16.02 11.49 -2.98
N ARG A 202 15.24 10.85 -3.85
CA ARG A 202 14.62 11.51 -5.01
C ARG A 202 13.68 12.62 -4.56
N GLN A 203 12.86 12.39 -3.56
CA GLN A 203 11.97 13.43 -3.00
C GLN A 203 12.77 14.61 -2.45
N LEU A 204 13.83 14.35 -1.67
CA LEU A 204 14.69 15.41 -1.11
C LEU A 204 15.44 16.19 -2.21
N LEU A 205 15.90 15.55 -3.27
CA LEU A 205 16.52 16.20 -4.41
C LEU A 205 15.57 17.16 -5.14
N LEU A 206 14.30 16.80 -5.22
CA LEU A 206 13.26 17.61 -5.86
C LEU A 206 12.66 18.68 -4.93
N ALA A 207 12.68 18.48 -3.62
CA ALA A 207 11.99 19.35 -2.65
C ALA A 207 12.95 20.33 -1.93
N THR A 208 14.27 20.08 -1.95
CA THR A 208 15.22 20.87 -1.16
C THR A 208 16.49 21.23 -1.93
N ASP A 209 17.23 22.23 -1.42
CA ASP A 209 18.52 22.64 -1.94
C ASP A 209 19.72 22.04 -1.19
N LEU A 210 19.46 21.01 -0.36
CA LEU A 210 20.52 20.31 0.37
C LEU A 210 21.58 19.76 -0.60
N PRO A 211 22.88 19.80 -0.28
CA PRO A 211 23.92 19.18 -1.09
C PRO A 211 23.62 17.69 -1.37
N VAL A 212 23.94 17.23 -2.58
CA VAL A 212 23.67 15.83 -2.99
C VAL A 212 24.32 14.84 -2.02
N SER A 213 25.54 15.14 -1.55
CA SER A 213 26.22 14.33 -0.53
C SER A 213 25.46 14.26 0.80
N ALA A 214 24.94 15.40 1.26
CA ALA A 214 24.14 15.47 2.49
C ALA A 214 22.86 14.65 2.38
N ILE A 215 22.19 14.67 1.22
CA ILE A 215 21.02 13.84 0.94
C ILE A 215 21.41 12.34 0.99
N GLY A 216 22.53 11.95 0.36
CA GLY A 216 23.01 10.58 0.42
C GLY A 216 23.22 10.09 1.85
N TYR A 217 23.89 10.87 2.69
CA TYR A 217 24.07 10.55 4.12
C TYR A 217 22.74 10.48 4.88
N LYS A 218 21.86 11.45 4.66
CA LYS A 218 20.53 11.48 5.30
C LYS A 218 19.66 10.26 4.92
N CYS A 219 19.88 9.71 3.73
CA CYS A 219 19.23 8.49 3.26
C CYS A 219 19.98 7.20 3.63
N GLY A 220 20.96 7.27 4.53
CA GLY A 220 21.65 6.11 5.10
C GLY A 220 22.76 5.53 4.24
N TYR A 221 23.32 6.30 3.29
CA TYR A 221 24.52 5.91 2.54
C TYR A 221 25.77 6.42 3.23
N LEU A 222 26.79 5.55 3.36
CA LEU A 222 28.04 5.86 4.06
C LEU A 222 28.98 6.74 3.22
N ASN A 223 28.81 6.75 1.89
CA ASN A 223 29.61 7.59 1.02
C ASN A 223 28.83 7.97 -0.25
N ASN A 224 29.23 9.11 -0.82
CA ASN A 224 28.56 9.68 -1.98
C ASN A 224 28.69 8.82 -3.26
N ALA A 225 29.81 8.11 -3.43
CA ALA A 225 30.02 7.27 -4.62
C ALA A 225 29.05 6.08 -4.66
N SER A 226 28.81 5.41 -3.51
CA SER A 226 27.83 4.34 -3.38
C SER A 226 26.41 4.85 -3.60
N PHE A 227 26.08 6.01 -3.05
CA PHE A 227 24.80 6.68 -3.28
C PHE A 227 24.57 6.97 -4.76
N THR A 228 25.50 7.66 -5.40
CA THR A 228 25.39 8.06 -6.83
C THR A 228 25.22 6.84 -7.74
N ARG A 229 26.02 5.78 -7.52
CA ARG A 229 25.88 4.53 -8.32
C ARG A 229 24.53 3.86 -8.12
N ALA A 230 24.08 3.74 -6.88
CA ALA A 230 22.79 3.13 -6.58
C ALA A 230 21.62 3.94 -7.17
N PHE A 231 21.68 5.26 -7.04
CA PHE A 231 20.68 6.18 -7.56
C PHE A 231 20.62 6.13 -9.10
N SER A 232 21.78 6.22 -9.78
CA SER A 232 21.84 6.16 -11.24
C SER A 232 21.35 4.81 -11.78
N ARG A 233 21.68 3.71 -11.12
CA ARG A 233 21.15 2.39 -11.50
C ARG A 233 19.63 2.29 -11.36
N ARG A 234 19.05 2.94 -10.34
CA ARG A 234 17.60 2.87 -10.07
C ARG A 234 16.79 3.82 -10.96
N PHE A 235 17.31 5.01 -11.26
CA PHE A 235 16.57 6.07 -11.94
C PHE A 235 17.11 6.42 -13.34
N GLY A 236 18.14 5.74 -13.82
CA GLY A 236 18.71 5.96 -15.15
C GLY A 236 19.51 7.26 -15.31
N GLN A 237 19.61 8.10 -14.26
CA GLN A 237 20.30 9.39 -14.28
C GLN A 237 20.97 9.69 -12.93
N ALA A 238 22.02 10.51 -12.96
CA ALA A 238 22.71 10.89 -11.73
C ALA A 238 21.87 11.84 -10.86
N PRO A 239 22.05 11.83 -9.51
CA PRO A 239 21.35 12.75 -8.60
C PRO A 239 21.50 14.22 -8.99
N THR A 240 22.69 14.62 -9.45
CA THR A 240 22.97 15.99 -9.91
C THR A 240 22.21 16.34 -11.18
N GLN A 241 22.07 15.40 -12.10
CA GLN A 241 21.29 15.60 -13.34
C GLN A 241 19.81 15.80 -13.03
N LEU A 242 19.24 14.98 -12.14
CA LEU A 242 17.85 15.15 -11.71
C LEU A 242 17.61 16.52 -11.06
N ARG A 243 18.55 16.99 -10.23
CA ARG A 243 18.46 18.32 -9.62
C ARG A 243 18.51 19.44 -10.64
N ASN A 244 19.46 19.38 -11.57
CA ASN A 244 19.63 20.42 -12.59
C ASN A 244 18.41 20.50 -13.52
N ALA A 245 17.79 19.38 -13.85
CA ALA A 245 16.56 19.35 -14.62
C ALA A 245 15.40 20.08 -13.91
N ARG A 246 15.32 20.00 -12.57
CA ARG A 246 14.35 20.75 -11.77
C ARG A 246 14.60 22.27 -11.82
N LEU A 247 15.87 22.69 -11.79
CA LEU A 247 16.21 24.12 -11.77
C LEU A 247 16.04 24.79 -13.15
N ALA A 248 15.91 23.99 -14.21
CA ALA A 248 15.71 24.45 -15.59
C ALA A 248 14.22 24.45 -16.03
N ALA A 249 13.31 23.92 -15.20
CA ALA A 249 11.87 23.88 -15.43
C ALA A 249 11.13 24.94 -14.62
#